data_9feba3260501cd4a4014e6b9a7660998
#
_entry.id   9feba3260501cd4a4014e6b9a7660998
#
_cell.length_a   1.000
_cell.length_b   1.000
_cell.length_c   1.000
_cell.angle_alpha   90.00
_cell.angle_beta   90.00
_cell.angle_gamma   90.00
#
_symmetry.space_group_name_H-M   'P 1'
#
loop_
_entity.id
_entity.type
_entity.pdbx_description
1 polymer ?
#
loop_
_entity_poly.entity_id
_entity_poly.type
_entity_poly.pdbx_seq_one_letter_code
_entity_poly.pdbx_strand_id
1 'polypeptide(L)'
;GVTVPQNFTYESKPARVRYRGWFVNDETLISHWKVERRSEMPFVMVFETLLRLGGNLVIPGTGKNGHRYHDLAADMGLIITHHHAEPLGAEMFVQAYPELEPKFSLYPEKFRALWQQAIDRQKNTPTVWNIGFRGQGDKPFWEDDPQYDTPEKRGALISSLIREQYDLVKHSDPHAVCCTNLYGETMELYQQGCLDLPDE
;
A
#
# COMPACT_ATOMS: atom_id res chain seq x y z
N GLY A 1 17.83 33.20 13.29
CA GLY A 1 16.95 32.96 12.13
C GLY A 1 17.68 33.33 10.85
N VAL A 2 17.38 32.67 9.75
CA VAL A 2 17.90 33.02 8.41
C VAL A 2 16.91 34.00 7.80
N THR A 3 17.40 35.16 7.37
CA THR A 3 16.58 36.14 6.66
C THR A 3 16.75 35.92 5.16
N VAL A 4 15.66 35.64 4.46
CA VAL A 4 15.64 35.51 3.00
C VAL A 4 15.20 36.87 2.40
N PRO A 5 15.93 37.41 1.41
CA PRO A 5 15.52 38.64 0.74
C PRO A 5 14.13 38.50 0.08
N GLN A 6 13.33 39.55 0.06
CA GLN A 6 11.98 39.52 -0.53
C GLN A 6 11.97 39.20 -2.03
N ASN A 7 13.05 39.46 -2.75
CA ASN A 7 13.22 39.18 -4.17
C ASN A 7 14.02 37.89 -4.43
N PHE A 8 14.21 37.05 -3.41
CA PHE A 8 14.89 35.75 -3.58
C PHE A 8 14.03 34.79 -4.39
N THR A 9 14.56 34.33 -5.52
CA THR A 9 13.96 33.31 -6.36
C THR A 9 14.89 32.11 -6.40
N TYR A 10 14.35 30.94 -6.13
CA TYR A 10 15.07 29.69 -6.25
C TYR A 10 14.27 28.74 -7.12
N GLU A 11 14.91 28.23 -8.15
CA GLU A 11 14.36 27.21 -9.02
C GLU A 11 15.16 25.91 -8.84
N SER A 12 14.51 24.86 -8.33
CA SER A 12 15.13 23.55 -8.20
C SER A 12 15.17 22.81 -9.53
N LYS A 13 16.18 21.98 -9.73
CA LYS A 13 16.18 21.05 -10.85
C LYS A 13 15.03 20.04 -10.69
N PRO A 14 14.39 19.63 -11.78
CA PRO A 14 13.40 18.57 -11.74
C PRO A 14 13.95 17.29 -11.09
N ALA A 15 13.15 16.63 -10.29
CA ALA A 15 13.54 15.35 -9.70
C ALA A 15 13.73 14.28 -10.80
N ARG A 16 14.78 13.46 -10.66
CA ARG A 16 15.08 12.40 -11.64
C ARG A 16 14.08 11.26 -11.61
N VAL A 17 13.43 11.03 -10.46
CA VAL A 17 12.41 9.99 -10.28
C VAL A 17 11.07 10.63 -9.95
N ARG A 18 10.01 10.06 -10.52
CA ARG A 18 8.65 10.58 -10.36
C ARG A 18 8.14 10.41 -8.93
N TYR A 19 8.32 9.23 -8.34
CA TYR A 19 7.80 8.87 -7.01
C TYR A 19 8.95 8.79 -6.01
N ARG A 20 8.83 9.51 -4.90
CA ARG A 20 9.81 9.59 -3.82
C ARG A 20 9.05 9.59 -2.50
N GLY A 21 9.23 8.56 -1.69
CA GLY A 21 8.37 8.42 -0.54
C GLY A 21 8.94 7.63 0.61
N TRP A 22 8.14 7.57 1.66
CA TRP A 22 8.40 6.80 2.86
C TRP A 22 7.31 5.78 3.11
N PHE A 23 7.69 4.71 3.77
CA PHE A 23 6.78 3.84 4.48
C PHE A 23 6.81 4.23 5.97
N VAL A 24 5.70 4.72 6.49
CA VAL A 24 5.52 4.99 7.93
C VAL A 24 5.18 3.65 8.59
N ASN A 25 6.21 2.82 8.85
CA ASN A 25 6.04 1.44 9.26
C ASN A 25 5.94 1.27 10.79
N ASP A 26 6.69 2.04 11.57
CA ASP A 26 6.70 1.89 13.03
C ASP A 26 5.80 2.94 13.71
N GLU A 27 4.52 2.92 13.37
CA GLU A 27 3.52 3.86 13.88
C GLU A 27 3.35 3.77 15.40
N THR A 28 3.74 2.68 16.03
CA THR A 28 3.66 2.53 17.49
C THR A 28 4.48 3.61 18.19
N LEU A 29 5.68 3.90 17.71
CA LEU A 29 6.50 4.98 18.24
C LEU A 29 5.87 6.36 18.00
N ILE A 30 5.33 6.58 16.81
CA ILE A 30 4.69 7.84 16.42
C ILE A 30 3.40 8.04 17.22
N SER A 31 2.57 7.01 17.34
CA SER A 31 1.26 7.06 18.01
C SER A 31 1.36 7.39 19.51
N HIS A 32 2.47 7.03 20.15
CA HIS A 32 2.73 7.38 21.55
C HIS A 32 3.36 8.76 21.75
N TRP A 33 3.78 9.40 20.66
CA TRP A 33 4.35 10.73 20.71
C TRP A 33 3.24 11.78 20.85
N LYS A 34 3.24 12.51 21.95
CA LYS A 34 2.21 13.50 22.28
C LYS A 34 2.68 14.88 21.86
N VAL A 35 2.02 15.46 20.88
CA VAL A 35 2.23 16.84 20.43
C VAL A 35 0.93 17.62 20.60
N GLU A 36 0.96 18.69 21.39
CA GLU A 36 -0.17 19.61 21.59
C GLU A 36 -1.51 18.91 21.96
N ARG A 37 -1.46 17.73 22.55
CA ARG A 37 -2.62 16.86 22.86
C ARG A 37 -3.45 16.41 21.66
N ARG A 38 -2.92 16.55 20.45
CA ARG A 38 -3.57 16.15 19.18
C ARG A 38 -2.92 14.87 18.67
N SER A 39 -3.72 13.82 18.48
CA SER A 39 -3.21 12.49 18.10
C SER A 39 -2.69 12.43 16.66
N GLU A 40 -3.19 13.30 15.77
CA GLU A 40 -2.78 13.38 14.38
C GLU A 40 -1.49 14.20 14.16
N MET A 41 -1.11 15.06 15.11
CA MET A 41 0.03 15.98 14.94
C MET A 41 1.36 15.27 14.63
N PRO A 42 1.72 14.15 15.25
CA PRO A 42 2.92 13.42 14.88
C PRO A 42 2.93 12.99 13.41
N PHE A 43 1.79 12.55 12.87
CA PHE A 43 1.66 12.17 11.45
C PHE A 43 1.73 13.40 10.53
N VAL A 44 1.09 14.51 10.89
CA VAL A 44 1.26 15.79 10.18
C VAL A 44 2.73 16.17 10.09
N MET A 45 3.49 16.09 11.19
CA MET A 45 4.92 16.40 11.22
C MET A 45 5.74 15.47 10.32
N VAL A 46 5.42 14.18 10.29
CA VAL A 46 6.07 13.19 9.41
C VAL A 46 5.80 13.52 7.94
N PHE A 47 4.54 13.77 7.58
CA PHE A 47 4.15 14.07 6.19
C PHE A 47 4.70 15.42 5.73
N GLU A 48 4.65 16.45 6.59
CA GLU A 48 5.28 17.74 6.31
C GLU A 48 6.80 17.60 6.10
N THR A 49 7.47 16.79 6.92
CA THR A 49 8.91 16.54 6.77
C THR A 49 9.21 15.87 5.43
N LEU A 50 8.42 14.88 5.04
CA LEU A 50 8.53 14.21 3.74
C LEU A 50 8.41 15.21 2.59
N LEU A 51 7.38 16.07 2.61
CA LEU A 51 7.17 17.11 1.60
C LEU A 51 8.33 18.11 1.56
N ARG A 52 8.82 18.57 2.70
CA ARG A 52 9.98 19.49 2.81
C ARG A 52 11.28 18.88 2.26
N LEU A 53 11.42 17.55 2.33
CA LEU A 53 12.54 16.82 1.74
C LEU A 53 12.36 16.51 0.25
N GLY A 54 11.28 17.00 -0.37
CA GLY A 54 10.99 16.80 -1.79
C GLY A 54 10.33 15.44 -2.09
N GLY A 55 9.83 14.72 -1.08
CA GLY A 55 9.01 13.55 -1.25
C GLY A 55 7.60 13.89 -1.71
N ASN A 56 6.91 12.93 -2.32
CA ASN A 56 5.55 13.10 -2.83
C ASN A 56 4.69 11.83 -2.73
N LEU A 57 5.22 10.76 -2.13
CA LEU A 57 4.53 9.46 -2.02
C LEU A 57 4.65 8.95 -0.58
N VAL A 58 3.61 8.33 -0.05
CA VAL A 58 3.66 7.72 1.29
C VAL A 58 2.83 6.46 1.39
N ILE A 59 3.34 5.50 2.16
CA ILE A 59 2.51 4.50 2.83
C ILE A 59 2.23 5.07 4.24
N PRO A 60 0.98 5.51 4.54
CA PRO A 60 0.71 6.34 5.73
C PRO A 60 0.71 5.57 7.04
N GLY A 61 0.86 4.26 7.00
CA GLY A 61 0.87 3.35 8.14
C GLY A 61 0.43 1.95 7.75
N THR A 62 0.18 1.10 8.73
CA THR A 62 -0.31 -0.27 8.55
C THR A 62 -1.68 -0.45 9.21
N GLY A 63 -2.53 -1.34 8.66
CA GLY A 63 -3.82 -1.67 9.20
C GLY A 63 -4.68 -0.44 9.49
N LYS A 64 -5.19 -0.34 10.71
CA LYS A 64 -6.07 0.77 11.12
C LYS A 64 -5.40 2.14 11.03
N ASN A 65 -4.07 2.24 11.24
CA ASN A 65 -3.35 3.51 11.11
C ASN A 65 -3.22 3.92 9.65
N GLY A 66 -2.93 2.99 8.75
CA GLY A 66 -2.93 3.25 7.32
C GLY A 66 -4.25 3.86 6.85
N HIS A 67 -5.37 3.26 7.24
CA HIS A 67 -6.70 3.77 6.90
C HIS A 67 -7.00 5.12 7.57
N ARG A 68 -6.64 5.29 8.84
CA ARG A 68 -6.92 6.51 9.61
C ARG A 68 -6.20 7.73 9.06
N TYR A 69 -4.95 7.57 8.61
CA TYR A 69 -4.12 8.70 8.17
C TYR A 69 -4.02 8.83 6.65
N HIS A 70 -4.75 8.01 5.91
CA HIS A 70 -4.84 8.06 4.46
C HIS A 70 -5.31 9.44 3.97
N ASP A 71 -6.48 9.88 4.44
CA ASP A 71 -7.08 11.14 4.00
C ASP A 71 -6.22 12.35 4.41
N LEU A 72 -5.65 12.31 5.63
CA LEU A 72 -4.73 13.33 6.09
C LEU A 72 -3.52 13.48 5.16
N ALA A 73 -2.92 12.37 4.74
CA ALA A 73 -1.77 12.39 3.84
C ALA A 73 -2.15 12.91 2.43
N ALA A 74 -3.31 12.48 1.93
CA ALA A 74 -3.86 12.93 0.65
C ALA A 74 -4.19 14.43 0.65
N ASP A 75 -4.84 14.92 1.71
CA ASP A 75 -5.18 16.34 1.89
C ASP A 75 -3.92 17.23 2.00
N MET A 76 -2.81 16.68 2.49
CA MET A 76 -1.51 17.35 2.49
C MET A 76 -0.81 17.33 1.12
N GLY A 77 -1.38 16.67 0.11
CA GLY A 77 -0.87 16.61 -1.26
C GLY A 77 0.08 15.45 -1.55
N LEU A 78 0.12 14.43 -0.69
CA LEU A 78 0.88 13.21 -0.93
C LEU A 78 0.10 12.22 -1.79
N ILE A 79 0.82 11.52 -2.65
CA ILE A 79 0.32 10.35 -3.38
C ILE A 79 0.33 9.17 -2.40
N ILE A 80 -0.72 8.39 -2.38
CA ILE A 80 -0.85 7.25 -1.49
C ILE A 80 -0.38 5.97 -2.17
N THR A 81 0.25 5.09 -1.42
CA THR A 81 0.48 3.70 -1.81
C THR A 81 0.36 2.79 -0.59
N HIS A 82 0.43 1.49 -0.79
CA HIS A 82 0.19 0.50 0.25
C HIS A 82 1.33 -0.51 0.32
N HIS A 83 1.50 -1.16 1.46
CA HIS A 83 2.51 -2.19 1.63
C HIS A 83 2.01 -3.58 1.19
N HIS A 84 2.93 -4.54 1.13
CA HIS A 84 2.69 -5.88 0.58
C HIS A 84 1.61 -6.71 1.28
N ALA A 85 1.35 -6.48 2.57
CA ALA A 85 0.33 -7.24 3.31
C ALA A 85 -1.09 -6.69 3.12
N GLU A 86 -1.23 -5.47 2.57
CA GLU A 86 -2.51 -4.80 2.32
C GLU A 86 -2.62 -4.36 0.85
N PRO A 87 -2.68 -5.32 -0.10
CA PRO A 87 -2.85 -5.00 -1.50
C PRO A 87 -4.06 -4.09 -1.73
N LEU A 88 -3.92 -3.12 -2.64
CA LEU A 88 -4.95 -2.11 -2.95
C LEU A 88 -5.34 -1.21 -1.75
N GLY A 89 -4.67 -1.36 -0.59
CA GLY A 89 -5.09 -0.73 0.66
C GLY A 89 -6.39 -1.32 1.21
N ALA A 90 -6.67 -2.57 0.90
CA ALA A 90 -7.83 -3.27 1.41
C ALA A 90 -7.67 -3.58 2.91
N GLU A 91 -8.78 -3.60 3.63
CA GLU A 91 -8.80 -4.08 4.99
C GLU A 91 -8.38 -5.56 5.03
N MET A 92 -7.59 -5.92 6.04
CA MET A 92 -7.20 -7.33 6.22
C MET A 92 -8.43 -8.20 6.47
N PHE A 93 -8.48 -9.36 5.83
CA PHE A 93 -9.60 -10.30 5.93
C PHE A 93 -9.94 -10.64 7.39
N VAL A 94 -8.93 -10.90 8.23
CA VAL A 94 -9.13 -11.23 9.65
C VAL A 94 -9.70 -10.08 10.49
N GLN A 95 -9.59 -8.85 10.00
CA GLN A 95 -10.20 -7.68 10.65
C GLN A 95 -11.63 -7.48 10.19
N ALA A 96 -11.90 -7.69 8.90
CA ALA A 96 -13.23 -7.57 8.32
C ALA A 96 -14.15 -8.75 8.69
N TYR A 97 -13.58 -9.95 8.81
CA TYR A 97 -14.31 -11.20 9.08
C TYR A 97 -13.61 -12.01 10.19
N PRO A 98 -13.62 -11.55 11.45
CA PRO A 98 -12.85 -12.16 12.54
C PRO A 98 -13.33 -13.58 12.90
N GLU A 99 -14.52 -13.97 12.46
CA GLU A 99 -15.11 -15.31 12.68
C GLU A 99 -14.74 -16.32 11.60
N LEU A 100 -14.05 -15.90 10.53
CA LEU A 100 -13.71 -16.77 9.40
C LEU A 100 -12.20 -17.01 9.30
N GLU A 101 -11.82 -18.18 8.84
CA GLU A 101 -10.43 -18.45 8.47
C GLU A 101 -10.07 -17.71 7.17
N PRO A 102 -8.90 -17.06 7.10
CA PRO A 102 -8.51 -16.25 5.95
C PRO A 102 -8.03 -17.09 4.76
N LYS A 103 -8.86 -18.05 4.33
CA LYS A 103 -8.58 -18.96 3.22
C LYS A 103 -9.19 -18.43 1.94
N PHE A 104 -8.35 -18.07 0.97
CA PHE A 104 -8.83 -17.63 -0.34
C PHE A 104 -9.63 -18.73 -1.04
N SER A 105 -9.24 -19.98 -0.86
CA SER A 105 -9.95 -21.14 -1.43
C SER A 105 -11.41 -21.29 -0.98
N LEU A 106 -11.72 -20.80 0.22
CA LEU A 106 -13.06 -20.89 0.78
C LEU A 106 -13.89 -19.62 0.56
N TYR A 107 -13.25 -18.46 0.55
CA TYR A 107 -13.96 -17.17 0.55
C TYR A 107 -13.42 -16.20 -0.50
N PRO A 108 -13.19 -16.61 -1.76
CA PRO A 108 -12.63 -15.74 -2.77
C PRO A 108 -13.44 -14.46 -2.99
N GLU A 109 -14.79 -14.56 -2.92
CA GLU A 109 -15.68 -13.42 -3.13
C GLU A 109 -15.57 -12.36 -2.01
N LYS A 110 -15.24 -12.80 -0.78
CA LYS A 110 -15.04 -11.86 0.33
C LYS A 110 -13.73 -11.07 0.15
N PHE A 111 -12.66 -11.71 -0.29
CA PHE A 111 -11.41 -11.00 -0.65
C PHE A 111 -11.66 -10.00 -1.77
N ARG A 112 -12.35 -10.40 -2.85
CA ARG A 112 -12.71 -9.52 -3.96
C ARG A 112 -13.55 -8.33 -3.51
N ALA A 113 -14.51 -8.55 -2.62
CA ALA A 113 -15.33 -7.48 -2.05
C ALA A 113 -14.49 -6.47 -1.29
N LEU A 114 -13.49 -6.89 -0.50
CA LEU A 114 -12.57 -5.99 0.20
C LEU A 114 -11.71 -5.18 -0.79
N TRP A 115 -11.22 -5.79 -1.86
CA TRP A 115 -10.46 -5.09 -2.90
C TRP A 115 -11.31 -4.04 -3.62
N GLN A 116 -12.54 -4.40 -4.01
CA GLN A 116 -13.45 -3.46 -4.65
C GLN A 116 -13.81 -2.28 -3.73
N GLN A 117 -14.08 -2.54 -2.47
CA GLN A 117 -14.34 -1.50 -1.47
C GLN A 117 -13.14 -0.55 -1.31
N ALA A 118 -11.92 -1.08 -1.34
CA ALA A 118 -10.70 -0.28 -1.26
C ALA A 118 -10.51 0.61 -2.48
N ILE A 119 -10.77 0.09 -3.69
CA ILE A 119 -10.73 0.86 -4.94
C ILE A 119 -11.78 1.98 -4.91
N ASP A 120 -13.02 1.65 -4.55
CA ASP A 120 -14.12 2.62 -4.51
C ASP A 120 -13.88 3.75 -3.52
N ARG A 121 -13.28 3.44 -2.36
CA ARG A 121 -12.92 4.44 -1.35
C ARG A 121 -11.87 5.42 -1.86
N GLN A 122 -10.92 4.96 -2.66
CA GLN A 122 -9.73 5.71 -3.07
C GLN A 122 -9.81 6.29 -4.49
N LYS A 123 -10.92 6.12 -5.20
CA LYS A 123 -11.07 6.53 -6.61
C LYS A 123 -10.78 8.00 -6.90
N ASN A 124 -10.89 8.88 -5.90
CA ASN A 124 -10.62 10.30 -6.03
C ASN A 124 -9.28 10.73 -5.39
N THR A 125 -8.50 9.77 -4.91
CA THR A 125 -7.20 10.03 -4.28
C THR A 125 -6.08 9.67 -5.24
N PRO A 126 -5.06 10.52 -5.42
CA PRO A 126 -3.87 10.16 -6.18
C PRO A 126 -3.21 8.93 -5.55
N THR A 127 -3.24 7.79 -6.26
CA THR A 127 -2.78 6.51 -5.72
C THR A 127 -1.85 5.81 -6.70
N VAL A 128 -0.76 5.26 -6.18
CA VAL A 128 0.03 4.20 -6.84
C VAL A 128 -0.43 2.88 -6.22
N TRP A 129 -1.11 2.08 -7.03
CA TRP A 129 -1.77 0.88 -6.56
C TRP A 129 -0.78 -0.26 -6.35
N ASN A 130 -0.61 -0.70 -5.12
CA ASN A 130 0.12 -1.92 -4.82
C ASN A 130 -0.80 -3.12 -5.02
N ILE A 131 -0.49 -3.96 -6.01
CA ILE A 131 -1.22 -5.18 -6.33
C ILE A 131 -0.42 -6.42 -5.90
N GLY A 132 -1.10 -7.46 -5.47
CA GLY A 132 -0.45 -8.68 -4.99
C GLY A 132 -1.34 -9.47 -4.05
N PHE A 133 -0.80 -10.54 -3.50
CA PHE A 133 -1.50 -11.34 -2.51
C PHE A 133 -0.53 -11.92 -1.49
N ARG A 134 -0.80 -11.67 -0.22
CA ARG A 134 -0.05 -12.19 0.91
C ARG A 134 -0.99 -12.63 2.03
N GLY A 135 -0.49 -13.38 2.98
CA GLY A 135 -1.27 -13.84 4.13
C GLY A 135 -1.54 -12.76 5.17
N GLN A 136 -2.41 -13.07 6.07
CA GLN A 136 -2.83 -12.18 7.14
C GLN A 136 -1.75 -12.10 8.24
N GLY A 137 -1.50 -10.90 8.77
CA GLY A 137 -0.49 -10.71 9.80
C GLY A 137 0.95 -10.83 9.29
N ASP A 138 1.18 -10.45 8.02
CA ASP A 138 2.52 -10.33 7.42
C ASP A 138 3.26 -11.66 7.27
N LYS A 139 2.53 -12.73 6.92
CA LYS A 139 3.05 -14.07 6.66
C LYS A 139 2.59 -14.59 5.30
N PRO A 140 3.19 -15.67 4.78
CA PRO A 140 2.73 -16.31 3.55
C PRO A 140 1.28 -16.79 3.65
N PHE A 141 0.46 -16.55 2.62
CA PHE A 141 -0.96 -16.92 2.64
C PHE A 141 -1.20 -18.43 2.75
N TRP A 142 -0.27 -19.25 2.30
CA TRP A 142 -0.37 -20.70 2.37
C TRP A 142 -0.19 -21.29 3.77
N GLU A 143 0.24 -20.47 4.74
CA GLU A 143 0.19 -20.88 6.15
C GLU A 143 -1.27 -20.97 6.65
N ASP A 144 -2.14 -20.11 6.11
CA ASP A 144 -3.57 -20.15 6.42
C ASP A 144 -4.35 -21.07 5.46
N ASP A 145 -3.86 -21.26 4.23
CA ASP A 145 -4.54 -22.02 3.17
C ASP A 145 -3.62 -23.12 2.59
N PRO A 146 -3.43 -24.23 3.33
CA PRO A 146 -2.40 -25.23 3.05
C PRO A 146 -2.64 -26.08 1.78
N GLN A 147 -3.74 -25.89 1.05
CA GLN A 147 -3.91 -26.56 -0.26
C GLN A 147 -2.91 -26.03 -1.31
N TYR A 148 -2.34 -24.86 -1.08
CA TYR A 148 -1.27 -24.28 -1.90
C TYR A 148 0.10 -24.76 -1.40
N ASP A 149 0.33 -26.07 -1.48
CA ASP A 149 1.45 -26.78 -0.89
C ASP A 149 2.73 -26.77 -1.74
N THR A 150 2.65 -26.37 -3.03
CA THR A 150 3.80 -26.29 -3.91
C THR A 150 4.07 -24.85 -4.40
N PRO A 151 5.34 -24.51 -4.76
CA PRO A 151 5.67 -23.21 -5.31
C PRO A 151 4.85 -22.86 -6.56
N GLU A 152 4.60 -23.82 -7.43
CA GLU A 152 3.82 -23.63 -8.66
C GLU A 152 2.37 -23.23 -8.36
N LYS A 153 1.71 -23.91 -7.40
CA LYS A 153 0.34 -23.55 -6.99
C LYS A 153 0.29 -22.16 -6.36
N ARG A 154 1.27 -21.82 -5.53
CA ARG A 154 1.39 -20.51 -4.88
C ARG A 154 1.58 -19.41 -5.90
N GLY A 155 2.57 -19.57 -6.79
CA GLY A 155 2.86 -18.62 -7.83
C GLY A 155 1.72 -18.45 -8.83
N ALA A 156 1.06 -19.54 -9.23
CA ALA A 156 -0.09 -19.49 -10.13
C ALA A 156 -1.25 -18.69 -9.53
N LEU A 157 -1.55 -18.89 -8.24
CA LEU A 157 -2.58 -18.10 -7.57
C LEU A 157 -2.20 -16.62 -7.52
N ILE A 158 -1.01 -16.29 -7.00
CA ILE A 158 -0.57 -14.88 -6.88
C ILE A 158 -0.59 -14.21 -8.25
N SER A 159 -0.08 -14.87 -9.30
CA SER A 159 -0.07 -14.34 -10.68
C SER A 159 -1.49 -14.04 -11.18
N SER A 160 -2.43 -14.97 -10.93
CA SER A 160 -3.83 -14.76 -11.33
C SER A 160 -4.49 -13.59 -10.59
N LEU A 161 -4.19 -13.45 -9.29
CA LEU A 161 -4.75 -12.38 -8.47
C LEU A 161 -4.13 -11.00 -8.78
N ILE A 162 -2.84 -10.96 -9.12
CA ILE A 162 -2.20 -9.73 -9.61
C ILE A 162 -2.89 -9.25 -10.90
N ARG A 163 -3.16 -10.14 -11.85
CA ARG A 163 -3.88 -9.79 -13.09
C ARG A 163 -5.30 -9.32 -12.79
N GLU A 164 -6.03 -10.05 -11.95
CA GLU A 164 -7.39 -9.68 -11.56
C GLU A 164 -7.42 -8.28 -10.90
N GLN A 165 -6.52 -8.01 -9.97
CA GLN A 165 -6.43 -6.70 -9.31
C GLN A 165 -6.00 -5.59 -10.28
N TYR A 166 -5.08 -5.88 -11.20
CA TYR A 166 -4.70 -4.96 -12.26
C TYR A 166 -5.90 -4.57 -13.12
N ASP A 167 -6.69 -5.55 -13.55
CA ASP A 167 -7.88 -5.31 -14.37
C ASP A 167 -8.94 -4.49 -13.61
N LEU A 168 -9.16 -4.78 -12.31
CA LEU A 168 -10.07 -4.01 -11.46
C LEU A 168 -9.64 -2.54 -11.36
N VAL A 169 -8.34 -2.29 -11.12
CA VAL A 169 -7.80 -0.94 -11.04
C VAL A 169 -7.90 -0.22 -12.38
N LYS A 170 -7.52 -0.87 -13.48
CA LYS A 170 -7.58 -0.28 -14.83
C LYS A 170 -9.00 -0.04 -15.33
N HIS A 171 -9.96 -0.83 -14.87
CA HIS A 171 -11.38 -0.56 -15.14
C HIS A 171 -11.85 0.71 -14.41
N SER A 172 -11.38 0.94 -13.20
CA SER A 172 -11.70 2.15 -12.42
C SER A 172 -10.98 3.40 -12.95
N ASP A 173 -9.69 3.27 -13.27
CA ASP A 173 -8.85 4.32 -13.86
C ASP A 173 -7.85 3.71 -14.86
N PRO A 174 -8.07 3.85 -16.16
CA PRO A 174 -7.17 3.34 -17.20
C PRO A 174 -5.74 3.90 -17.13
N HIS A 175 -5.56 5.06 -16.49
CA HIS A 175 -4.24 5.71 -16.34
C HIS A 175 -3.57 5.42 -14.99
N ALA A 176 -4.20 4.63 -14.14
CA ALA A 176 -3.66 4.27 -12.84
C ALA A 176 -2.28 3.59 -12.97
N VAL A 177 -1.39 3.93 -12.06
CA VAL A 177 -0.08 3.29 -11.93
C VAL A 177 -0.19 2.17 -10.92
N CYS A 178 0.22 0.96 -11.33
CA CYS A 178 0.29 -0.20 -10.47
C CYS A 178 1.75 -0.57 -10.18
N CYS A 179 1.98 -1.15 -9.02
CA CYS A 179 3.25 -1.75 -8.63
C CYS A 179 2.98 -3.03 -7.84
N THR A 180 3.97 -3.90 -7.74
CA THR A 180 3.91 -5.06 -6.84
C THR A 180 5.16 -5.10 -5.96
N ASN A 181 4.99 -5.52 -4.72
CA ASN A 181 6.07 -5.71 -3.76
C ASN A 181 6.42 -7.20 -3.68
N LEU A 182 7.52 -7.59 -4.31
CA LEU A 182 8.07 -8.94 -4.19
C LEU A 182 8.82 -9.09 -2.86
N TYR A 183 8.05 -9.16 -1.77
CA TYR A 183 8.61 -9.26 -0.42
C TYR A 183 8.81 -10.72 -0.02
N GLY A 184 10.00 -11.03 0.55
CA GLY A 184 10.30 -12.34 1.12
C GLY A 184 10.01 -13.49 0.16
N GLU A 185 9.06 -14.31 0.52
CA GLU A 185 8.64 -15.51 -0.18
C GLU A 185 8.13 -15.29 -1.61
N THR A 186 7.57 -14.13 -1.92
CA THR A 186 7.17 -13.82 -3.30
C THR A 186 8.36 -13.56 -4.21
N MET A 187 9.46 -13.01 -3.69
CA MET A 187 10.72 -12.89 -4.42
C MET A 187 11.29 -14.27 -4.74
N GLU A 188 11.23 -15.21 -3.80
CA GLU A 188 11.68 -16.60 -4.03
C GLU A 188 10.86 -17.27 -5.13
N LEU A 189 9.53 -17.13 -5.11
CA LEU A 189 8.65 -17.67 -6.17
C LEU A 189 8.98 -17.06 -7.55
N TYR A 190 9.27 -15.76 -7.60
CA TYR A 190 9.67 -15.09 -8.84
C TYR A 190 11.02 -15.62 -9.35
N GLN A 191 12.02 -15.75 -8.49
CA GLN A 191 13.35 -16.29 -8.85
C GLN A 191 13.29 -17.75 -9.31
N GLN A 192 12.34 -18.54 -8.78
CA GLN A 192 12.08 -19.92 -9.19
C GLN A 192 11.29 -20.01 -10.51
N GLY A 193 10.84 -18.90 -11.08
CA GLY A 193 10.01 -18.88 -12.28
C GLY A 193 8.58 -19.35 -12.07
N CYS A 194 8.10 -19.36 -10.81
CA CYS A 194 6.75 -19.77 -10.47
C CYS A 194 5.75 -18.59 -10.45
N LEU A 195 6.25 -17.35 -10.45
CA LEU A 195 5.43 -16.14 -10.45
C LEU A 195 5.57 -15.42 -11.80
N ASP A 196 4.43 -15.17 -12.43
CA ASP A 196 4.30 -14.43 -13.68
C ASP A 196 3.66 -13.07 -13.41
N LEU A 197 4.30 -11.99 -13.88
CA LEU A 197 3.84 -10.62 -13.74
C LEU A 197 3.30 -10.12 -15.08
N PRO A 198 2.24 -9.31 -15.09
CA PRO A 198 1.75 -8.70 -16.32
C PRO A 198 2.82 -7.79 -16.92
N ASP A 199 2.99 -7.87 -18.24
CA ASP A 199 3.72 -6.88 -19.03
C ASP A 199 2.88 -5.60 -19.09
N GLU A 200 3.52 -4.42 -18.95
CA GLU A 200 2.84 -3.12 -19.11
C GLU A 200 2.51 -2.82 -20.57
#